data_a17a0a27e6cbd22d7cd22d80fcbe442b
#
_entry.id   a17a0a27e6cbd22d7cd22d80fcbe442b
#
_cell.length_a   1.000
_cell.length_b   1.000
_cell.length_c   1.000
_cell.angle_alpha   90.00
_cell.angle_beta   90.00
_cell.angle_gamma   90.00
#
_symmetry.space_group_name_H-M   'P 1'
#
loop_
_entity.id
_entity.type
_entity.pdbx_description
1 polymer ?
#
loop_
_entity_poly.entity_id
_entity_poly.type
_entity_poly.pdbx_seq_one_letter_code
_entity_poly.pdbx_strand_id
1 'polypeptide(L)'
;MTPASTAPTGESPIDVSETLHGKRILFIGGTGFVGKVAMSMLLCRYPGLGRLYALVRPGSGYTAETRFFNKIARSRPFDPVWAAFGDATADYLREKVVPLGGDVSRPNVGLSDADVARLVADGPLDIIINCAGLVSFNPSLESALRINVYGVRYVTELARATSAKVVHVSTCYVAGQREGEVWEDEPLIGYFPRRPGHQRSADAGSALRAGDFDPEAEIADCERLIEQTRQRAEDRAHLAMFRDRGAERLREEGRDPDDEKHLKTAVHRERKTWTAERLTELGMERAQNWGFTNTYTYTKSIGDQLCALAALPASERKDGKKPVQITIVRPAIVESALHYPFPGWNEGFNTTAPMIFMVLKGHVQVPAHPDVILDVIPVDMVAAAVIAATAARLVDRSEMVYHLGSSDSSPFRMARSVELTGLYKRHYYRKKLSEGPGDTLMNRVRSRIESVPVSKSRYQKFSLPLLRGVAEGASRFIGDSLEQLWGVPRLTALGERARQKLDDVAQLSRQGEGVFDLFLPFTYDNAPIFRCDHTRRLFASLSPHDRTLLRWTPEQINWREYFLGVHLPGLEKWIFPSLDEEFTARPKPVYTYKDLLEMLEAATKAYRGRTAMRLLPPLDADGEPVGHGQRY
;
A
#
# COMPACT_ATOMS: atom_id res chain seq x y z
N MET A 1 19.02 -31.41 -7.43
CA MET A 1 18.81 -31.99 -6.10
C MET A 1 19.61 -31.17 -5.12
N THR A 2 19.00 -30.16 -4.51
CA THR A 2 19.58 -29.35 -3.43
C THR A 2 19.45 -30.18 -2.13
N PRO A 3 20.47 -30.31 -1.28
CA PRO A 3 20.36 -31.06 -0.06
C PRO A 3 19.32 -30.42 0.86
N ALA A 4 18.42 -31.24 1.38
CA ALA A 4 17.49 -30.86 2.42
C ALA A 4 18.31 -30.30 3.61
N SER A 5 18.02 -29.04 3.98
CA SER A 5 18.57 -28.40 5.18
C SER A 5 18.17 -29.26 6.39
N THR A 6 19.09 -30.02 6.92
CA THR A 6 18.92 -30.79 8.17
C THR A 6 18.80 -29.77 9.31
N ALA A 7 17.74 -29.91 10.11
CA ALA A 7 17.61 -29.19 11.38
C ALA A 7 18.86 -29.41 12.24
N PRO A 8 19.29 -28.45 13.07
CA PRO A 8 20.40 -28.66 14.00
C PRO A 8 20.06 -29.85 14.89
N THR A 9 20.92 -30.86 14.85
CA THR A 9 20.77 -32.13 15.59
C THR A 9 20.88 -31.85 17.09
N GLY A 10 19.76 -31.89 17.81
CA GLY A 10 19.75 -31.87 19.27
C GLY A 10 18.67 -31.02 19.96
N GLU A 11 18.03 -30.10 19.28
CA GLU A 11 16.96 -29.29 19.88
C GLU A 11 15.56 -29.83 19.53
N SER A 12 14.64 -29.84 20.52
CA SER A 12 13.25 -30.22 20.27
C SER A 12 12.59 -29.22 19.29
N PRO A 13 11.71 -29.69 18.39
CA PRO A 13 10.96 -28.78 17.49
C PRO A 13 10.17 -27.73 18.29
N ILE A 14 10.03 -26.55 17.70
CA ILE A 14 9.17 -25.49 18.25
C ILE A 14 7.72 -25.91 18.00
N ASP A 15 6.97 -26.13 19.07
CA ASP A 15 5.51 -26.26 19.03
C ASP A 15 4.89 -24.87 19.17
N VAL A 16 4.30 -24.37 18.08
CA VAL A 16 3.72 -23.03 18.03
C VAL A 16 2.47 -22.95 18.91
N SER A 17 1.68 -24.04 18.96
CA SER A 17 0.46 -24.08 19.77
C SER A 17 0.77 -24.00 21.26
N GLU A 18 1.74 -24.78 21.71
CA GLU A 18 2.22 -24.75 23.10
C GLU A 18 2.87 -23.40 23.44
N THR A 19 3.72 -22.89 22.54
CA THR A 19 4.42 -21.62 22.72
C THR A 19 3.47 -20.43 22.84
N LEU A 20 2.38 -20.41 22.07
CA LEU A 20 1.39 -19.34 22.10
C LEU A 20 0.33 -19.52 23.19
N HIS A 21 0.26 -20.69 23.83
CA HIS A 21 -0.74 -20.96 24.84
C HIS A 21 -0.64 -19.95 26.01
N GLY A 22 -1.76 -19.32 26.34
CA GLY A 22 -1.84 -18.32 27.41
C GLY A 22 -1.12 -17.00 27.14
N LYS A 23 -0.45 -16.82 26.00
CA LYS A 23 0.35 -15.62 25.68
C LYS A 23 -0.50 -14.40 25.41
N ARG A 24 0.03 -13.24 25.82
CA ARG A 24 -0.57 -11.93 25.63
C ARG A 24 0.19 -11.16 24.54
N ILE A 25 -0.50 -10.87 23.44
CA ILE A 25 0.07 -10.27 22.24
C ILE A 25 -0.55 -8.91 22.00
N LEU A 26 0.27 -7.86 21.81
CA LEU A 26 -0.19 -6.59 21.21
C LEU A 26 0.03 -6.64 19.70
N PHE A 27 -1.05 -6.55 18.95
CA PHE A 27 -1.03 -6.58 17.49
C PHE A 27 -1.28 -5.17 16.93
N ILE A 28 -0.28 -4.61 16.26
CA ILE A 28 -0.31 -3.29 15.62
C ILE A 28 -0.38 -3.47 14.11
N GLY A 29 -1.27 -2.75 13.44
CA GLY A 29 -1.44 -2.86 11.99
C GLY A 29 -2.40 -3.98 11.54
N GLY A 30 -3.18 -4.55 12.45
CA GLY A 30 -4.20 -5.57 12.16
C GLY A 30 -5.35 -5.11 11.25
N THR A 31 -5.36 -3.86 10.81
CA THR A 31 -6.33 -3.31 9.85
C THR A 31 -5.84 -3.33 8.40
N GLY A 32 -4.54 -3.60 8.19
CA GLY A 32 -3.90 -3.67 6.87
C GLY A 32 -3.98 -5.05 6.24
N PHE A 33 -3.54 -5.16 4.99
CA PHE A 33 -3.57 -6.37 4.17
C PHE A 33 -2.93 -7.59 4.88
N VAL A 34 -1.64 -7.53 5.17
CA VAL A 34 -0.89 -8.61 5.86
C VAL A 34 -1.44 -8.82 7.28
N GLY A 35 -1.67 -7.71 8.01
CA GLY A 35 -2.07 -7.79 9.42
C GLY A 35 -3.43 -8.45 9.64
N LYS A 36 -4.42 -8.24 8.75
CA LYS A 36 -5.71 -8.94 8.83
C LYS A 36 -5.57 -10.44 8.67
N VAL A 37 -4.75 -10.88 7.70
CA VAL A 37 -4.54 -12.31 7.44
C VAL A 37 -3.78 -12.94 8.60
N ALA A 38 -2.71 -12.31 9.09
CA ALA A 38 -1.93 -12.84 10.21
C ALA A 38 -2.76 -12.92 11.50
N MET A 39 -3.56 -11.88 11.80
CA MET A 39 -4.41 -11.86 12.98
C MET A 39 -5.54 -12.90 12.88
N SER A 40 -6.19 -13.02 11.74
CA SER A 40 -7.21 -14.04 11.49
C SER A 40 -6.62 -15.46 11.57
N MET A 41 -5.47 -15.69 10.94
CA MET A 41 -4.78 -16.99 10.98
C MET A 41 -4.38 -17.36 12.40
N LEU A 42 -3.87 -16.41 13.19
CA LEU A 42 -3.50 -16.60 14.59
C LEU A 42 -4.71 -17.02 15.43
N LEU A 43 -5.81 -16.29 15.34
CA LEU A 43 -7.05 -16.57 16.08
C LEU A 43 -7.73 -17.87 15.63
N CYS A 44 -7.66 -18.21 14.35
CA CYS A 44 -8.28 -19.42 13.80
C CYS A 44 -7.50 -20.69 14.18
N ARG A 45 -6.16 -20.66 14.08
CA ARG A 45 -5.31 -21.85 14.19
C ARG A 45 -4.76 -22.09 15.59
N TYR A 46 -4.70 -21.03 16.42
CA TYR A 46 -4.12 -21.07 17.78
C TYR A 46 -5.09 -20.52 18.84
N PRO A 47 -6.25 -21.17 19.03
CA PRO A 47 -7.29 -20.70 19.97
C PRO A 47 -6.86 -20.75 21.44
N GLY A 48 -5.78 -21.48 21.77
CA GLY A 48 -5.15 -21.48 23.09
C GLY A 48 -4.42 -20.19 23.45
N LEU A 49 -4.29 -19.22 22.53
CA LEU A 49 -3.78 -17.89 22.80
C LEU A 49 -4.51 -17.25 24.00
N GLY A 50 -3.77 -16.57 24.88
CA GLY A 50 -4.35 -15.93 26.06
C GLY A 50 -5.19 -14.70 25.67
N ARG A 51 -4.54 -13.60 25.33
CA ARG A 51 -5.20 -12.35 24.89
C ARG A 51 -4.49 -11.70 23.71
N LEU A 52 -5.27 -11.17 22.80
CA LEU A 52 -4.79 -10.37 21.67
C LEU A 52 -5.31 -8.94 21.83
N TYR A 53 -4.41 -8.03 22.15
CA TYR A 53 -4.70 -6.59 22.16
C TYR A 53 -4.53 -6.07 20.75
N ALA A 54 -5.62 -5.62 20.12
CA ALA A 54 -5.58 -5.10 18.74
C ALA A 54 -5.54 -3.56 18.78
N LEU A 55 -4.40 -2.97 18.34
CA LEU A 55 -4.32 -1.52 18.20
C LEU A 55 -5.11 -1.07 16.97
N VAL A 56 -6.18 -0.33 17.21
CA VAL A 56 -7.12 0.12 16.18
C VAL A 56 -7.23 1.64 16.23
N ARG A 57 -6.91 2.31 15.12
CA ARG A 57 -7.09 3.76 15.03
C ARG A 57 -8.58 4.09 15.09
N PRO A 58 -9.04 4.92 16.02
CA PRO A 58 -10.41 5.42 16.04
C PRO A 58 -10.68 6.23 14.76
N GLY A 59 -11.92 6.26 14.30
CA GLY A 59 -12.33 7.04 13.14
C GLY A 59 -13.50 7.95 13.48
N SER A 60 -13.91 8.81 12.56
CA SER A 60 -15.09 9.64 12.72
C SER A 60 -16.32 8.73 12.93
N GLY A 61 -16.95 8.84 14.10
CA GLY A 61 -18.11 8.04 14.48
C GLY A 61 -17.86 6.59 14.92
N TYR A 62 -16.58 6.16 15.08
CA TYR A 62 -16.25 4.79 15.48
C TYR A 62 -15.21 4.78 16.61
N THR A 63 -15.51 4.05 17.69
CA THR A 63 -14.51 3.66 18.69
C THR A 63 -13.64 2.54 18.14
N ALA A 64 -12.50 2.25 18.79
CA ALA A 64 -11.66 1.10 18.44
C ALA A 64 -12.45 -0.21 18.48
N GLU A 65 -13.28 -0.38 19.49
CA GLU A 65 -14.12 -1.56 19.69
C GLU A 65 -15.14 -1.73 18.56
N THR A 66 -15.96 -0.71 18.29
CA THR A 66 -16.97 -0.78 17.24
C THR A 66 -16.31 -0.97 15.85
N ARG A 67 -15.14 -0.35 15.63
CA ARG A 67 -14.39 -0.55 14.38
C ARG A 67 -13.86 -1.97 14.25
N PHE A 68 -13.34 -2.55 15.35
CA PHE A 68 -12.85 -3.92 15.31
C PHE A 68 -13.99 -4.91 15.05
N PHE A 69 -14.98 -4.97 15.93
CA PHE A 69 -16.02 -6.00 15.87
C PHE A 69 -16.99 -5.84 14.69
N ASN A 70 -17.30 -4.61 14.27
CA ASN A 70 -18.27 -4.37 13.21
C ASN A 70 -17.66 -4.28 11.80
N LYS A 71 -16.33 -4.01 11.68
CA LYS A 71 -15.68 -3.89 10.37
C LYS A 71 -14.57 -4.90 10.17
N ILE A 72 -13.59 -4.99 11.09
CA ILE A 72 -12.40 -5.82 10.89
C ILE A 72 -12.75 -7.29 11.02
N ALA A 73 -13.37 -7.69 12.13
CA ALA A 73 -13.76 -9.07 12.42
C ALA A 73 -14.88 -9.61 11.48
N ARG A 74 -15.54 -8.72 10.73
CA ARG A 74 -16.53 -9.08 9.70
C ARG A 74 -15.98 -8.97 8.27
N SER A 75 -14.71 -8.61 8.13
CA SER A 75 -14.06 -8.58 6.81
C SER A 75 -13.71 -9.99 6.34
N ARG A 76 -13.62 -10.17 5.04
CA ARG A 76 -13.39 -11.49 4.41
C ARG A 76 -12.21 -12.30 4.97
N PRO A 77 -11.08 -11.70 5.36
CA PRO A 77 -10.00 -12.47 6.00
C PRO A 77 -10.42 -13.23 7.26
N PHE A 78 -11.49 -12.83 7.90
CA PHE A 78 -12.03 -13.50 9.09
C PHE A 78 -13.06 -14.60 8.78
N ASP A 79 -13.45 -14.80 7.52
CA ASP A 79 -14.37 -15.88 7.13
C ASP A 79 -13.94 -17.26 7.70
N PRO A 80 -12.63 -17.64 7.71
CA PRO A 80 -12.20 -18.90 8.33
C PRO A 80 -12.44 -18.97 9.85
N VAL A 81 -12.34 -17.83 10.57
CA VAL A 81 -12.67 -17.79 12.01
C VAL A 81 -14.14 -18.02 12.23
N TRP A 82 -15.01 -17.39 11.42
CA TRP A 82 -16.45 -17.60 11.47
C TRP A 82 -16.84 -19.02 11.09
N ALA A 83 -16.15 -19.64 10.14
CA ALA A 83 -16.37 -21.03 9.77
C ALA A 83 -15.93 -22.02 10.86
N ALA A 84 -14.84 -21.71 11.56
CA ALA A 84 -14.29 -22.58 12.61
C ALA A 84 -15.12 -22.59 13.90
N PHE A 85 -15.68 -21.43 14.30
CA PHE A 85 -16.37 -21.28 15.59
C PHE A 85 -17.90 -21.13 15.46
N GLY A 86 -18.44 -20.96 14.25
CA GLY A 86 -19.88 -20.84 14.00
C GLY A 86 -20.53 -19.75 14.85
N ASP A 87 -21.66 -20.08 15.50
CA ASP A 87 -22.40 -19.15 16.35
C ASP A 87 -21.61 -18.66 17.57
N ALA A 88 -20.64 -19.43 18.05
CA ALA A 88 -19.78 -19.03 19.18
C ALA A 88 -18.71 -17.99 18.82
N THR A 89 -18.54 -17.65 17.51
CA THR A 89 -17.46 -16.76 17.06
C THR A 89 -17.49 -15.39 17.72
N ALA A 90 -18.68 -14.81 17.90
CA ALA A 90 -18.80 -13.48 18.51
C ALA A 90 -18.30 -13.46 19.95
N ASP A 91 -18.65 -14.47 20.74
CA ASP A 91 -18.24 -14.61 22.13
C ASP A 91 -16.75 -14.97 22.23
N TYR A 92 -16.28 -15.90 21.38
CA TYR A 92 -14.86 -16.21 21.25
C TYR A 92 -14.02 -14.97 20.97
N LEU A 93 -14.41 -14.16 19.98
CA LEU A 93 -13.66 -12.94 19.64
C LEU A 93 -13.69 -11.90 20.77
N ARG A 94 -14.82 -11.76 21.50
CA ARG A 94 -14.88 -10.87 22.68
C ARG A 94 -14.04 -11.37 23.85
N GLU A 95 -13.93 -12.68 24.02
CA GLU A 95 -13.04 -13.29 25.01
C GLU A 95 -11.57 -13.07 24.64
N LYS A 96 -11.20 -13.32 23.39
CA LYS A 96 -9.78 -13.32 22.96
C LYS A 96 -9.24 -11.95 22.61
N VAL A 97 -10.05 -11.03 22.06
CA VAL A 97 -9.56 -9.77 21.50
C VAL A 97 -10.01 -8.57 22.31
N VAL A 98 -9.03 -7.74 22.67
CA VAL A 98 -9.24 -6.45 23.34
C VAL A 98 -8.82 -5.34 22.39
N PRO A 99 -9.77 -4.65 21.72
CA PRO A 99 -9.45 -3.52 20.87
C PRO A 99 -8.99 -2.32 21.71
N LEU A 100 -7.82 -1.76 21.37
CA LEU A 100 -7.27 -0.57 22.01
C LEU A 100 -7.24 0.59 21.02
N GLY A 101 -7.70 1.76 21.43
CA GLY A 101 -7.66 2.98 20.62
C GLY A 101 -6.26 3.56 20.59
N GLY A 102 -5.63 3.62 19.40
CA GLY A 102 -4.30 4.20 19.30
C GLY A 102 -3.86 4.47 17.86
N ASP A 103 -2.69 5.09 17.73
CA ASP A 103 -2.05 5.42 16.46
C ASP A 103 -0.54 5.26 16.61
N VAL A 104 0.04 4.35 15.84
CA VAL A 104 1.48 4.04 15.87
C VAL A 104 2.36 5.28 15.65
N SER A 105 1.84 6.32 15.00
CA SER A 105 2.55 7.58 14.73
C SER A 105 2.62 8.54 15.93
N ARG A 106 2.15 8.12 17.11
CA ARG A 106 2.13 8.94 18.33
C ARG A 106 2.91 8.28 19.46
N PRO A 107 3.45 9.05 20.42
CA PRO A 107 4.07 8.48 21.63
C PRO A 107 3.18 7.43 22.27
N ASN A 108 3.78 6.40 22.88
CA ASN A 108 3.08 5.23 23.43
C ASN A 108 2.14 4.54 22.41
N VAL A 109 2.46 4.63 21.11
CA VAL A 109 1.61 4.19 19.98
C VAL A 109 0.18 4.78 20.06
N GLY A 110 0.04 5.96 20.66
CA GLY A 110 -1.22 6.67 20.86
C GLY A 110 -2.14 6.07 21.92
N LEU A 111 -1.64 5.15 22.74
CA LEU A 111 -2.38 4.64 23.91
C LEU A 111 -2.41 5.69 25.02
N SER A 112 -3.51 5.72 25.76
CA SER A 112 -3.59 6.49 27.01
C SER A 112 -2.73 5.85 28.10
N ASP A 113 -2.30 6.65 29.10
CA ASP A 113 -1.57 6.12 30.25
C ASP A 113 -2.37 5.04 31.00
N ALA A 114 -3.70 5.16 31.02
CA ALA A 114 -4.59 4.16 31.58
C ALA A 114 -4.56 2.83 30.80
N ASP A 115 -4.51 2.89 29.45
CA ASP A 115 -4.40 1.68 28.62
C ASP A 115 -3.03 1.03 28.77
N VAL A 116 -1.96 1.83 28.85
CA VAL A 116 -0.59 1.31 29.12
C VAL A 116 -0.54 0.66 30.51
N ALA A 117 -1.08 1.31 31.52
CA ALA A 117 -1.17 0.75 32.88
C ALA A 117 -1.96 -0.57 32.90
N ARG A 118 -3.07 -0.64 32.17
CA ARG A 118 -3.88 -1.85 32.01
C ARG A 118 -3.11 -2.98 31.32
N LEU A 119 -2.35 -2.68 30.25
CA LEU A 119 -1.50 -3.67 29.59
C LEU A 119 -0.50 -4.33 30.55
N VAL A 120 -0.03 -3.59 31.58
CA VAL A 120 0.94 -4.07 32.58
C VAL A 120 0.23 -4.72 33.78
N ALA A 121 -0.91 -4.18 34.22
CA ALA A 121 -1.63 -4.66 35.39
C ALA A 121 -2.21 -6.07 35.23
N ASP A 122 -2.66 -6.43 34.03
CA ASP A 122 -3.20 -7.76 33.71
C ASP A 122 -2.10 -8.85 33.64
N GLY A 123 -0.82 -8.53 33.91
CA GLY A 123 0.36 -9.39 33.78
C GLY A 123 1.31 -8.91 32.65
N PRO A 124 2.44 -9.60 32.41
CA PRO A 124 3.40 -9.19 31.41
C PRO A 124 2.82 -9.29 30.00
N LEU A 125 3.08 -8.29 29.17
CA LEU A 125 2.88 -8.38 27.72
C LEU A 125 4.04 -9.21 27.14
N ASP A 126 3.73 -10.36 26.54
CA ASP A 126 4.78 -11.27 26.07
C ASP A 126 5.48 -10.75 24.81
N ILE A 127 4.68 -10.24 23.83
CA ILE A 127 5.23 -9.82 22.55
C ILE A 127 4.35 -8.78 21.85
N ILE A 128 4.99 -7.88 21.09
CA ILE A 128 4.36 -6.93 20.19
C ILE A 128 4.62 -7.37 18.75
N ILE A 129 3.55 -7.57 17.96
CA ILE A 129 3.63 -7.79 16.52
C ILE A 129 3.30 -6.47 15.82
N ASN A 130 4.29 -5.87 15.17
CA ASN A 130 4.13 -4.60 14.47
C ASN A 130 4.09 -4.81 12.94
N CYS A 131 2.88 -4.89 12.39
CA CYS A 131 2.61 -4.91 10.94
C CYS A 131 2.24 -3.52 10.40
N ALA A 132 2.29 -2.46 11.22
CA ALA A 132 1.97 -1.13 10.75
C ALA A 132 3.08 -0.54 9.88
N GLY A 133 2.68 0.13 8.82
CA GLY A 133 3.58 0.83 7.91
C GLY A 133 2.80 1.65 6.89
N LEU A 134 3.40 2.72 6.42
CA LEU A 134 2.92 3.47 5.27
C LEU A 134 3.56 2.86 4.02
N VAL A 135 2.75 2.17 3.22
CA VAL A 135 3.22 1.35 2.07
C VAL A 135 3.11 2.07 0.72
N SER A 136 2.64 3.33 0.68
CA SER A 136 2.70 4.15 -0.53
C SER A 136 4.15 4.37 -0.94
N PHE A 137 4.46 4.27 -2.24
CA PHE A 137 5.84 4.45 -2.74
C PHE A 137 6.32 5.91 -2.66
N ASN A 138 5.42 6.86 -2.93
CA ASN A 138 5.71 8.30 -2.91
C ASN A 138 4.88 9.05 -1.86
N PRO A 139 5.02 8.74 -0.58
CA PRO A 139 4.40 9.54 0.47
C PRO A 139 5.19 10.82 0.69
N SER A 140 4.57 11.84 1.30
CA SER A 140 5.35 12.95 1.82
C SER A 140 6.36 12.46 2.86
N LEU A 141 7.57 13.06 2.85
CA LEU A 141 8.65 12.71 3.79
C LEU A 141 8.16 12.72 5.25
N GLU A 142 7.39 13.72 5.63
CA GLU A 142 6.82 13.84 6.97
C GLU A 142 5.93 12.64 7.33
N SER A 143 5.01 12.26 6.44
CA SER A 143 4.10 11.14 6.69
C SER A 143 4.84 9.81 6.79
N ALA A 144 5.86 9.63 5.96
CA ALA A 144 6.71 8.43 5.96
C ALA A 144 7.54 8.33 7.25
N LEU A 145 8.22 9.42 7.65
CA LEU A 145 8.96 9.46 8.91
C LEU A 145 8.05 9.16 10.10
N ARG A 146 6.89 9.80 10.15
CA ARG A 146 5.97 9.68 11.28
C ARG A 146 5.49 8.25 11.51
N ILE A 147 5.28 7.47 10.44
CA ILE A 147 4.76 6.10 10.55
C ILE A 147 5.89 5.06 10.53
N ASN A 148 6.80 5.13 9.56
CA ASN A 148 7.81 4.09 9.35
C ASN A 148 9.04 4.24 10.23
N VAL A 149 9.31 5.43 10.78
CA VAL A 149 10.47 5.72 11.64
C VAL A 149 10.03 5.95 13.08
N TYR A 150 9.25 7.00 13.34
CA TYR A 150 8.78 7.28 14.71
C TYR A 150 7.86 6.19 15.24
N GLY A 151 7.04 5.59 14.36
CA GLY A 151 6.23 4.43 14.73
C GLY A 151 7.06 3.29 15.30
N VAL A 152 8.21 2.99 14.68
CA VAL A 152 9.14 1.97 15.20
C VAL A 152 9.74 2.40 16.53
N ARG A 153 10.16 3.66 16.66
CA ARG A 153 10.69 4.20 17.91
C ARG A 153 9.69 4.04 19.07
N TYR A 154 8.44 4.43 18.86
CA TYR A 154 7.39 4.32 19.88
C TYR A 154 7.06 2.86 20.22
N VAL A 155 7.08 1.97 19.24
CA VAL A 155 6.90 0.52 19.48
C VAL A 155 8.04 -0.03 20.34
N THR A 156 9.30 0.33 20.05
CA THR A 156 10.45 -0.13 20.85
C THR A 156 10.48 0.47 22.25
N GLU A 157 10.02 1.70 22.41
CA GLU A 157 9.85 2.34 23.74
C GLU A 157 8.76 1.65 24.55
N LEU A 158 7.61 1.36 23.96
CA LEU A 158 6.54 0.62 24.61
C LEU A 158 6.99 -0.80 24.98
N ALA A 159 7.72 -1.47 24.10
CA ALA A 159 8.29 -2.81 24.37
C ALA A 159 9.23 -2.79 25.58
N ARG A 160 10.05 -1.75 25.73
CA ARG A 160 10.90 -1.55 26.92
C ARG A 160 10.06 -1.33 28.18
N ALA A 161 9.04 -0.47 28.10
CA ALA A 161 8.18 -0.15 29.24
C ALA A 161 7.39 -1.37 29.73
N THR A 162 7.00 -2.26 28.83
CA THR A 162 6.23 -3.49 29.12
C THR A 162 7.08 -4.74 29.23
N SER A 163 8.39 -4.65 29.01
CA SER A 163 9.32 -5.80 28.89
C SER A 163 8.92 -6.82 27.81
N ALA A 164 8.16 -6.37 26.80
CA ALA A 164 7.72 -7.22 25.69
C ALA A 164 8.81 -7.45 24.67
N LYS A 165 8.79 -8.61 24.01
CA LYS A 165 9.55 -8.90 22.79
C LYS A 165 8.87 -8.24 21.59
N VAL A 166 9.56 -8.14 20.44
CA VAL A 166 9.00 -7.48 19.24
C VAL A 166 9.23 -8.33 17.99
N VAL A 167 8.20 -8.46 17.16
CA VAL A 167 8.31 -8.87 15.75
C VAL A 167 7.88 -7.68 14.90
N HIS A 168 8.80 -7.15 14.09
CA HIS A 168 8.56 -6.00 13.22
C HIS A 168 8.50 -6.42 11.75
N VAL A 169 7.42 -6.07 11.06
CA VAL A 169 7.27 -6.33 9.62
C VAL A 169 7.83 -5.15 8.83
N SER A 170 8.89 -5.42 8.08
CA SER A 170 9.59 -4.48 7.20
C SER A 170 9.36 -4.84 5.72
N THR A 171 10.39 -4.79 4.88
CA THR A 171 10.38 -5.24 3.49
C THR A 171 11.79 -5.65 3.04
N CYS A 172 11.91 -6.62 2.15
CA CYS A 172 13.18 -6.93 1.49
C CYS A 172 13.76 -5.74 0.71
N TYR A 173 12.90 -4.86 0.23
CA TYR A 173 13.30 -3.70 -0.57
C TYR A 173 13.99 -2.56 0.19
N VAL A 174 14.23 -2.72 1.50
CA VAL A 174 15.20 -1.90 2.25
C VAL A 174 16.63 -2.07 1.71
N ALA A 175 16.89 -3.11 0.93
CA ALA A 175 18.12 -3.28 0.18
C ALA A 175 18.40 -2.14 -0.83
N GLY A 176 17.33 -1.44 -1.29
CA GLY A 176 17.45 -0.32 -2.22
C GLY A 176 17.92 -0.74 -3.62
N GLN A 177 18.71 0.12 -4.27
CA GLN A 177 19.22 -0.10 -5.62
C GLN A 177 20.40 -1.09 -5.61
N ARG A 178 20.08 -2.39 -5.63
CA ARG A 178 21.06 -3.49 -5.60
C ARG A 178 20.82 -4.51 -6.70
N GLU A 179 21.89 -5.22 -7.05
CA GLU A 179 21.90 -6.40 -7.92
C GLU A 179 22.50 -7.60 -7.16
N GLY A 180 22.12 -8.81 -7.58
CA GLY A 180 22.63 -10.05 -7.01
C GLY A 180 22.03 -10.40 -5.65
N GLU A 181 22.73 -11.26 -4.93
CA GLU A 181 22.24 -11.80 -3.65
C GLU A 181 22.23 -10.77 -2.52
N VAL A 182 21.14 -10.78 -1.76
CA VAL A 182 20.94 -10.00 -0.53
C VAL A 182 20.70 -10.98 0.60
N TRP A 183 21.61 -10.96 1.60
CA TRP A 183 21.61 -11.94 2.69
C TRP A 183 20.92 -11.40 3.94
N GLU A 184 20.37 -12.30 4.74
CA GLU A 184 19.64 -11.98 5.98
C GLU A 184 20.56 -11.54 7.12
N ASP A 185 21.85 -11.94 7.08
CA ASP A 185 22.87 -11.64 8.09
C ASP A 185 23.70 -10.38 7.76
N GLU A 186 23.34 -9.63 6.71
CA GLU A 186 24.02 -8.37 6.41
C GLU A 186 23.85 -7.34 7.54
N PRO A 187 24.93 -6.57 7.86
CA PRO A 187 24.86 -5.55 8.88
C PRO A 187 23.75 -4.53 8.62
N LEU A 188 22.93 -4.27 9.64
CA LEU A 188 21.81 -3.34 9.53
C LEU A 188 22.22 -1.89 9.80
N ILE A 189 22.94 -1.66 10.91
CA ILE A 189 23.31 -0.31 11.37
C ILE A 189 24.31 0.31 10.42
N GLY A 190 24.06 1.54 9.99
CA GLY A 190 24.86 2.25 9.02
C GLY A 190 24.71 1.76 7.59
N TYR A 191 23.67 0.96 7.32
CA TYR A 191 23.41 0.46 5.97
C TYR A 191 22.82 1.53 5.06
N PHE A 192 23.38 1.64 3.85
CA PHE A 192 22.79 2.33 2.70
C PHE A 192 23.24 1.66 1.40
N PRO A 193 22.39 1.64 0.35
CA PRO A 193 22.67 0.87 -0.88
C PRO A 193 23.94 1.32 -1.63
N ARG A 194 24.26 2.60 -1.60
CA ARG A 194 25.45 3.18 -2.30
C ARG A 194 26.77 3.00 -1.57
N ARG A 195 26.83 2.19 -0.53
CA ARG A 195 28.11 1.93 0.16
C ARG A 195 29.10 1.17 -0.73
N PRO A 196 30.43 1.33 -0.52
CA PRO A 196 31.46 0.60 -1.28
C PRO A 196 31.22 -0.92 -1.28
N GLY A 197 31.38 -1.55 -2.45
CA GLY A 197 31.14 -2.99 -2.64
C GLY A 197 29.73 -3.38 -3.08
N HIS A 198 28.79 -2.43 -3.10
CA HIS A 198 27.39 -2.66 -3.52
C HIS A 198 26.99 -1.79 -4.71
N GLN A 199 27.92 -1.01 -5.25
CA GLN A 199 27.68 -0.10 -6.37
C GLN A 199 27.75 -0.82 -7.73
N ARG A 200 26.90 -0.41 -8.65
CA ARG A 200 27.11 -0.67 -10.08
C ARG A 200 28.39 0.01 -10.55
N SER A 201 29.14 -0.64 -11.43
CA SER A 201 30.41 -0.11 -11.96
C SER A 201 30.28 1.26 -12.67
N ALA A 202 29.07 1.66 -13.07
CA ALA A 202 28.81 2.96 -13.70
C ALA A 202 28.69 4.14 -12.72
N ASP A 203 28.45 3.88 -11.42
CA ASP A 203 28.22 4.92 -10.41
C ASP A 203 29.46 5.21 -9.53
N ALA A 204 30.62 4.75 -9.93
CA ALA A 204 31.88 4.82 -9.17
C ALA A 204 32.41 6.24 -8.87
N GLY A 205 31.71 7.30 -9.26
CA GLY A 205 32.18 8.69 -9.13
C GLY A 205 31.94 9.37 -7.77
N SER A 206 31.14 8.79 -6.87
CA SER A 206 30.80 9.38 -5.57
C SER A 206 30.78 8.31 -4.49
N ALA A 207 31.95 7.88 -4.05
CA ALA A 207 32.09 6.90 -2.97
C ALA A 207 31.75 7.53 -1.61
N LEU A 208 30.48 7.40 -1.17
CA LEU A 208 30.12 7.55 0.24
C LEU A 208 30.78 6.41 1.02
N ARG A 209 31.41 6.70 2.17
CA ARG A 209 32.16 5.72 2.95
C ARG A 209 31.24 4.88 3.83
N ALA A 210 31.65 3.65 4.12
CA ALA A 210 31.00 2.86 5.16
C ALA A 210 31.06 3.66 6.48
N GLY A 211 29.89 3.89 7.12
CA GLY A 211 29.78 4.73 8.33
C GLY A 211 29.26 6.15 8.08
N ASP A 212 29.10 6.57 6.82
CA ASP A 212 28.55 7.90 6.51
C ASP A 212 27.04 8.00 6.83
N PHE A 213 26.33 6.88 6.94
CA PHE A 213 24.93 6.84 7.29
C PHE A 213 24.73 6.60 8.79
N ASP A 214 24.32 7.64 9.51
CA ASP A 214 23.84 7.54 10.90
C ASP A 214 22.31 7.78 10.89
N PRO A 215 21.50 6.81 11.28
CA PRO A 215 20.06 6.94 11.22
C PRO A 215 19.49 8.06 12.11
N GLU A 216 20.12 8.38 13.24
CA GLU A 216 19.66 9.48 14.11
C GLU A 216 20.00 10.86 13.50
N ALA A 217 21.19 11.00 12.94
CA ALA A 217 21.57 12.21 12.21
C ALA A 217 20.69 12.42 10.97
N GLU A 218 20.39 11.32 10.26
CA GLU A 218 19.53 11.36 9.08
C GLU A 218 18.08 11.76 9.42
N ILE A 219 17.54 11.27 10.53
CA ILE A 219 16.23 11.69 11.04
C ILE A 219 16.22 13.19 11.33
N ALA A 220 17.26 13.70 12.02
CA ALA A 220 17.36 15.13 12.34
C ALA A 220 17.47 16.00 11.07
N ASP A 221 18.17 15.53 10.04
CA ASP A 221 18.25 16.19 8.73
C ASP A 221 16.89 16.26 8.04
N CYS A 222 16.16 15.15 8.05
CA CYS A 222 14.81 15.10 7.50
C CYS A 222 13.84 16.04 8.23
N GLU A 223 13.91 16.11 9.56
CA GLU A 223 13.10 17.04 10.36
C GLU A 223 13.41 18.49 10.00
N ARG A 224 14.70 18.82 9.83
CA ARG A 224 15.13 20.16 9.40
C ARG A 224 14.58 20.52 8.03
N LEU A 225 14.60 19.59 7.08
CA LEU A 225 14.02 19.80 5.74
C LEU A 225 12.49 20.02 5.79
N ILE A 226 11.80 19.27 6.64
CA ILE A 226 10.35 19.44 6.85
C ILE A 226 10.05 20.82 7.41
N GLU A 227 10.78 21.24 8.44
CA GLU A 227 10.59 22.54 9.07
C GLU A 227 10.92 23.70 8.12
N GLN A 228 12.03 23.62 7.39
CA GLN A 228 12.37 24.59 6.35
C GLN A 228 11.30 24.71 5.25
N THR A 229 10.70 23.57 4.87
CA THR A 229 9.61 23.58 3.86
C THR A 229 8.37 24.28 4.41
N ARG A 230 8.03 24.06 5.68
CA ARG A 230 6.92 24.75 6.34
C ARG A 230 7.16 26.24 6.45
N GLN A 231 8.37 26.64 6.85
CA GLN A 231 8.76 28.06 6.92
C GLN A 231 8.66 28.73 5.55
N ARG A 232 9.16 28.08 4.48
CA ARG A 232 9.01 28.59 3.12
C ARG A 232 7.55 28.76 2.70
N ALA A 233 6.67 27.87 3.12
CA ALA A 233 5.23 28.00 2.84
C ALA A 233 4.57 29.21 3.56
N GLU A 234 5.24 29.80 4.55
CA GLU A 234 4.81 31.04 5.23
C GLU A 234 5.52 32.30 4.68
N ASP A 235 6.48 32.15 3.77
CA ASP A 235 7.17 33.28 3.17
C ASP A 235 6.21 34.14 2.35
N ARG A 236 6.42 35.46 2.39
CA ARG A 236 5.55 36.44 1.71
C ARG A 236 5.31 36.13 0.22
N ALA A 237 6.36 35.66 -0.47
CA ALA A 237 6.25 35.32 -1.89
C ALA A 237 5.34 34.11 -2.13
N HIS A 238 5.48 33.05 -1.30
CA HIS A 238 4.63 31.87 -1.41
C HIS A 238 3.18 32.16 -1.00
N LEU A 239 2.97 32.97 0.03
CA LEU A 239 1.62 33.36 0.44
C LEU A 239 0.92 34.16 -0.68
N ALA A 240 1.62 35.05 -1.38
CA ALA A 240 1.08 35.76 -2.56
C ALA A 240 0.71 34.76 -3.67
N MET A 241 1.62 33.84 -4.01
CA MET A 241 1.37 32.78 -4.99
C MET A 241 0.14 31.91 -4.63
N PHE A 242 -0.01 31.51 -3.35
CA PHE A 242 -1.17 30.73 -2.92
C PHE A 242 -2.47 31.53 -3.00
N ARG A 243 -2.41 32.85 -2.77
CA ARG A 243 -3.57 33.73 -2.92
C ARG A 243 -4.00 33.81 -4.38
N ASP A 244 -3.06 34.00 -5.31
CA ASP A 244 -3.34 34.08 -6.74
C ASP A 244 -3.93 32.74 -7.25
N ARG A 245 -3.31 31.60 -6.92
CA ARG A 245 -3.83 30.27 -7.28
C ARG A 245 -5.20 29.99 -6.65
N GLY A 246 -5.39 30.38 -5.39
CA GLY A 246 -6.67 30.24 -4.70
C GLY A 246 -7.79 31.05 -5.36
N ALA A 247 -7.49 32.28 -5.78
CA ALA A 247 -8.44 33.13 -6.50
C ALA A 247 -8.76 32.57 -7.92
N GLU A 248 -7.74 32.08 -8.64
CA GLU A 248 -7.93 31.44 -9.95
C GLU A 248 -8.82 30.19 -9.83
N ARG A 249 -8.57 29.34 -8.85
CA ARG A 249 -9.38 28.16 -8.57
C ARG A 249 -10.83 28.50 -8.23
N LEU A 250 -11.08 29.57 -7.46
CA LEU A 250 -12.44 30.00 -7.16
C LEU A 250 -13.15 30.47 -8.43
N ARG A 251 -12.45 31.17 -9.37
CA ARG A 251 -13.00 31.52 -10.67
C ARG A 251 -13.37 30.29 -11.50
N GLU A 252 -12.49 29.29 -11.54
CA GLU A 252 -12.75 28.01 -12.23
C GLU A 252 -13.94 27.25 -11.61
N GLU A 253 -14.12 27.35 -10.29
CA GLU A 253 -15.26 26.78 -9.56
C GLU A 253 -16.53 27.65 -9.67
N GLY A 254 -16.50 28.77 -10.43
CA GLY A 254 -17.62 29.72 -10.59
C GLY A 254 -17.97 30.45 -9.29
N ARG A 255 -17.03 30.58 -8.36
CA ARG A 255 -17.19 31.29 -7.09
C ARG A 255 -16.51 32.65 -7.13
N ASP A 256 -17.01 33.55 -6.29
CA ASP A 256 -16.44 34.89 -6.15
C ASP A 256 -15.05 34.82 -5.49
N PRO A 257 -13.96 35.22 -6.20
CA PRO A 257 -12.62 35.25 -5.65
C PRO A 257 -12.41 36.33 -4.59
N ASP A 258 -13.30 37.32 -4.50
CA ASP A 258 -13.24 38.42 -3.52
C ASP A 258 -13.96 38.06 -2.19
N ASP A 259 -14.68 36.92 -2.13
CA ASP A 259 -15.20 36.41 -0.88
C ASP A 259 -14.04 35.91 0.02
N GLU A 260 -13.71 36.72 1.03
CA GLU A 260 -12.59 36.47 1.93
C GLU A 260 -12.64 35.08 2.60
N LYS A 261 -13.81 34.56 2.91
CA LYS A 261 -13.97 33.24 3.58
C LYS A 261 -13.61 32.10 2.63
N HIS A 262 -14.11 32.16 1.41
CA HIS A 262 -13.80 31.18 0.39
C HIS A 262 -12.33 31.28 -0.02
N LEU A 263 -11.81 32.49 -0.19
CA LEU A 263 -10.41 32.73 -0.53
C LEU A 263 -9.46 32.20 0.55
N LYS A 264 -9.69 32.46 1.83
CA LYS A 264 -8.89 31.89 2.94
C LYS A 264 -8.87 30.37 2.90
N THR A 265 -10.01 29.74 2.62
CA THR A 265 -10.10 28.28 2.50
C THR A 265 -9.32 27.77 1.29
N ALA A 266 -9.42 28.42 0.14
CA ALA A 266 -8.68 28.09 -1.08
C ALA A 266 -7.16 28.24 -0.86
N VAL A 267 -6.72 29.37 -0.29
CA VAL A 267 -5.30 29.62 0.06
C VAL A 267 -4.76 28.55 1.00
N HIS A 268 -5.51 28.18 2.05
CA HIS A 268 -5.11 27.10 2.96
C HIS A 268 -4.94 25.77 2.22
N ARG A 269 -5.85 25.46 1.28
CA ARG A 269 -5.79 24.25 0.46
C ARG A 269 -4.58 24.26 -0.45
N GLU A 270 -4.31 25.37 -1.16
CA GLU A 270 -3.15 25.51 -2.04
C GLU A 270 -1.83 25.37 -1.27
N ARG A 271 -1.72 26.03 -0.10
CA ARG A 271 -0.56 25.88 0.79
C ARG A 271 -0.35 24.43 1.23
N LYS A 272 -1.41 23.76 1.66
CA LYS A 272 -1.36 22.35 2.08
C LYS A 272 -0.92 21.43 0.95
N THR A 273 -1.45 21.65 -0.25
CA THR A 273 -1.10 20.88 -1.46
C THR A 273 0.36 21.07 -1.81
N TRP A 274 0.81 22.33 -1.94
CA TRP A 274 2.21 22.64 -2.25
C TRP A 274 3.19 22.06 -1.22
N THR A 275 2.87 22.18 0.07
CA THR A 275 3.72 21.62 1.14
C THR A 275 3.82 20.10 1.02
N ALA A 276 2.71 19.42 0.77
CA ALA A 276 2.69 17.97 0.60
C ALA A 276 3.48 17.53 -0.64
N GLU A 277 3.32 18.22 -1.77
CA GLU A 277 4.06 17.95 -3.02
C GLU A 277 5.57 18.17 -2.80
N ARG A 278 5.97 19.31 -2.23
CA ARG A 278 7.39 19.58 -1.96
C ARG A 278 8.03 18.57 -1.00
N LEU A 279 7.31 18.16 0.05
CA LEU A 279 7.78 17.11 0.96
C LEU A 279 7.84 15.72 0.30
N THR A 280 7.02 15.47 -0.70
CA THR A 280 7.09 14.24 -1.51
C THR A 280 8.34 14.25 -2.40
N GLU A 281 8.61 15.36 -3.07
CA GLU A 281 9.83 15.54 -3.88
C GLU A 281 11.09 15.39 -3.02
N LEU A 282 11.17 16.09 -1.89
CA LEU A 282 12.31 16.02 -0.97
C LEU A 282 12.54 14.60 -0.43
N GLY A 283 11.45 13.86 -0.15
CA GLY A 283 11.54 12.46 0.26
C GLY A 283 12.18 11.58 -0.80
N MET A 284 11.78 11.77 -2.07
CA MET A 284 12.38 11.06 -3.21
C MET A 284 13.83 11.46 -3.46
N GLU A 285 14.15 12.76 -3.47
CA GLU A 285 15.51 13.27 -3.60
C GLU A 285 16.43 12.66 -2.53
N ARG A 286 15.98 12.65 -1.27
CA ARG A 286 16.75 12.10 -0.15
C ARG A 286 16.96 10.60 -0.28
N ALA A 287 15.90 9.85 -0.61
CA ALA A 287 15.98 8.41 -0.86
C ALA A 287 16.98 8.08 -1.98
N GLN A 288 16.91 8.78 -3.10
CA GLN A 288 17.80 8.58 -4.25
C GLN A 288 19.25 8.94 -3.94
N ASN A 289 19.50 9.98 -3.14
CA ASN A 289 20.86 10.37 -2.71
C ASN A 289 21.56 9.24 -1.96
N TRP A 290 20.84 8.46 -1.17
CA TRP A 290 21.36 7.29 -0.45
C TRP A 290 21.30 5.99 -1.26
N GLY A 291 20.66 5.99 -2.44
CA GLY A 291 20.52 4.81 -3.32
C GLY A 291 19.29 3.96 -3.03
N PHE A 292 18.30 4.49 -2.32
CA PHE A 292 17.00 3.84 -2.19
C PHE A 292 16.11 4.15 -3.39
N THR A 293 15.17 3.27 -3.68
CA THR A 293 14.30 3.40 -4.85
C THR A 293 13.23 4.48 -4.68
N ASN A 294 12.76 4.68 -3.44
CA ASN A 294 11.70 5.63 -3.10
C ASN A 294 11.67 5.95 -1.60
N THR A 295 10.86 6.92 -1.22
CA THR A 295 10.69 7.36 0.19
C THR A 295 10.23 6.23 1.11
N TYR A 296 9.41 5.29 0.60
CA TYR A 296 8.96 4.14 1.38
C TYR A 296 10.12 3.24 1.80
N THR A 297 10.90 2.74 0.84
CA THR A 297 12.02 1.82 1.12
C THR A 297 13.10 2.47 1.97
N TYR A 298 13.36 3.75 1.74
CA TYR A 298 14.28 4.58 2.53
C TYR A 298 13.85 4.68 3.99
N THR A 299 12.60 5.07 4.26
CA THR A 299 12.12 5.22 5.64
C THR A 299 11.94 3.89 6.37
N LYS A 300 11.60 2.81 5.64
CA LYS A 300 11.60 1.45 6.20
C LYS A 300 13.00 1.00 6.59
N SER A 301 14.04 1.33 5.80
CA SER A 301 15.43 1.03 6.15
C SER A 301 15.88 1.75 7.42
N ILE A 302 15.52 3.03 7.59
CA ILE A 302 15.77 3.75 8.85
C ILE A 302 15.08 3.04 10.02
N GLY A 303 13.81 2.62 9.85
CA GLY A 303 13.09 1.84 10.85
C GLY A 303 13.79 0.54 11.26
N ASP A 304 14.31 -0.21 10.29
CA ASP A 304 15.09 -1.43 10.55
C ASP A 304 16.36 -1.14 11.35
N GLN A 305 17.07 -0.05 11.03
CA GLN A 305 18.25 0.37 11.76
C GLN A 305 17.91 0.77 13.20
N LEU A 306 16.77 1.44 13.42
CA LEU A 306 16.28 1.73 14.79
C LEU A 306 15.94 0.46 15.57
N CYS A 307 15.38 -0.58 14.92
CA CYS A 307 15.19 -1.89 15.54
C CYS A 307 16.53 -2.50 15.96
N ALA A 308 17.52 -2.49 15.07
CA ALA A 308 18.86 -3.01 15.35
C ALA A 308 19.54 -2.24 16.49
N LEU A 309 19.48 -0.91 16.48
CA LEU A 309 19.98 -0.06 17.57
C LEU A 309 19.26 -0.35 18.90
N ALA A 310 17.95 -0.59 18.87
CA ALA A 310 17.18 -0.90 20.08
C ALA A 310 17.52 -2.29 20.65
N ALA A 311 18.04 -3.20 19.85
CA ALA A 311 18.45 -4.54 20.24
C ALA A 311 19.89 -4.62 20.78
N LEU A 312 20.71 -3.59 20.57
CA LEU A 312 22.10 -3.55 21.08
C LEU A 312 22.14 -3.66 22.61
N PRO A 313 23.18 -4.31 23.16
CA PRO A 313 23.46 -4.28 24.59
C PRO A 313 23.51 -2.85 25.13
N ALA A 314 23.11 -2.67 26.40
CA ALA A 314 23.10 -1.32 27.01
C ALA A 314 24.49 -0.65 27.00
N SER A 315 25.57 -1.44 27.08
CA SER A 315 26.96 -0.97 27.01
C SER A 315 27.36 -0.39 25.64
N GLU A 316 26.70 -0.80 24.60
CA GLU A 316 26.96 -0.35 23.21
C GLU A 316 26.03 0.79 22.77
N ARG A 317 25.06 1.12 23.59
CA ARG A 317 24.07 2.15 23.30
C ARG A 317 24.46 3.50 23.88
N LYS A 318 24.35 4.56 23.08
CA LYS A 318 24.61 5.95 23.53
C LYS A 318 23.64 6.39 24.65
N ASP A 319 22.41 5.84 24.67
CA ASP A 319 21.36 6.18 25.65
C ASP A 319 21.34 5.26 26.89
N GLY A 320 22.17 4.21 26.94
CA GLY A 320 22.27 3.25 28.04
C GLY A 320 20.99 2.47 28.37
N LYS A 321 19.95 2.57 27.53
CA LYS A 321 18.65 1.90 27.76
C LYS A 321 18.77 0.38 27.60
N LYS A 322 17.91 -0.35 28.31
CA LYS A 322 17.82 -1.82 28.19
C LYS A 322 17.56 -2.26 26.75
N PRO A 323 18.21 -3.34 26.28
CA PRO A 323 17.96 -3.91 24.96
C PRO A 323 16.52 -4.42 24.85
N VAL A 324 15.99 -4.39 23.63
CA VAL A 324 14.71 -5.00 23.28
C VAL A 324 14.98 -6.23 22.43
N GLN A 325 14.38 -7.34 22.75
CA GLN A 325 14.48 -8.55 21.93
C GLN A 325 13.59 -8.38 20.69
N ILE A 326 14.22 -8.17 19.53
CA ILE A 326 13.54 -7.84 18.28
C ILE A 326 13.86 -8.87 17.20
N THR A 327 12.87 -9.13 16.37
CA THR A 327 13.00 -9.87 15.12
C THR A 327 12.35 -9.05 14.01
N ILE A 328 13.04 -8.89 12.89
CA ILE A 328 12.57 -8.17 11.71
C ILE A 328 12.18 -9.20 10.64
N VAL A 329 10.95 -9.10 10.15
CA VAL A 329 10.44 -9.92 9.05
C VAL A 329 10.33 -9.03 7.81
N ARG A 330 11.00 -9.39 6.72
CA ARG A 330 11.10 -8.62 5.48
C ARG A 330 10.42 -9.33 4.32
N PRO A 331 9.14 -9.08 4.05
CA PRO A 331 8.49 -9.59 2.85
C PRO A 331 9.03 -8.94 1.58
N ALA A 332 9.05 -9.69 0.48
CA ALA A 332 9.18 -9.19 -0.88
C ALA A 332 7.84 -8.57 -1.35
N ILE A 333 7.46 -8.67 -2.62
CA ILE A 333 6.17 -8.15 -3.12
C ILE A 333 5.04 -9.08 -2.66
N VAL A 334 4.24 -8.60 -1.72
CA VAL A 334 3.14 -9.40 -1.16
C VAL A 334 1.92 -9.33 -2.08
N GLU A 335 1.49 -10.49 -2.55
CA GLU A 335 0.38 -10.63 -3.49
C GLU A 335 -0.76 -11.50 -2.94
N SER A 336 -1.74 -11.82 -3.79
CA SER A 336 -2.95 -12.54 -3.42
C SER A 336 -2.67 -13.83 -2.63
N ALA A 337 -3.55 -14.15 -1.71
CA ALA A 337 -3.48 -15.38 -0.93
C ALA A 337 -3.50 -16.62 -1.84
N LEU A 338 -2.63 -17.59 -1.54
CA LEU A 338 -2.61 -18.87 -2.23
C LEU A 338 -3.63 -19.84 -1.62
N HIS A 339 -3.75 -19.86 -0.31
CA HIS A 339 -4.61 -20.78 0.43
C HIS A 339 -5.48 -20.10 1.49
N TYR A 340 -4.95 -19.17 2.26
CA TYR A 340 -5.62 -18.55 3.41
C TYR A 340 -5.73 -17.03 3.28
N PRO A 341 -6.90 -16.41 3.53
CA PRO A 341 -8.16 -16.98 4.03
C PRO A 341 -8.88 -17.85 3.01
N PHE A 342 -8.69 -17.58 1.74
CA PHE A 342 -9.12 -18.36 0.56
C PHE A 342 -8.31 -17.91 -0.66
N PRO A 343 -8.18 -18.76 -1.69
CA PRO A 343 -7.39 -18.44 -2.88
C PRO A 343 -7.86 -17.14 -3.55
N GLY A 344 -6.90 -16.31 -3.95
CA GLY A 344 -7.12 -15.07 -4.69
C GLY A 344 -7.53 -13.86 -3.85
N TRP A 345 -7.66 -13.97 -2.52
CA TRP A 345 -7.96 -12.79 -1.72
C TRP A 345 -6.80 -11.79 -1.77
N ASN A 346 -7.15 -10.53 -2.03
CA ASN A 346 -6.21 -9.41 -2.08
C ASN A 346 -6.88 -8.13 -1.57
N GLU A 347 -6.10 -7.15 -1.11
CA GLU A 347 -6.60 -5.86 -0.64
C GLU A 347 -5.57 -4.74 -0.86
N GLY A 348 -6.02 -3.64 -1.43
CA GLY A 348 -5.23 -2.44 -1.66
C GLY A 348 -4.72 -2.29 -3.09
N PHE A 349 -4.37 -1.05 -3.45
CA PHE A 349 -3.86 -0.68 -4.79
C PHE A 349 -2.34 -0.79 -4.92
N ASN A 350 -1.72 -1.46 -3.99
CA ASN A 350 -0.28 -1.63 -3.94
C ASN A 350 0.15 -2.81 -4.80
N THR A 351 1.46 -2.99 -4.94
CA THR A 351 2.05 -4.13 -5.62
C THR A 351 1.84 -4.11 -7.15
N THR A 352 1.66 -5.26 -7.80
CA THR A 352 1.56 -5.34 -9.27
C THR A 352 0.19 -4.97 -9.84
N ALA A 353 -0.83 -4.85 -9.00
CA ALA A 353 -2.23 -4.65 -9.44
C ALA A 353 -2.45 -3.46 -10.36
N PRO A 354 -1.90 -2.24 -10.12
CA PRO A 354 -2.07 -1.11 -11.05
C PRO A 354 -1.45 -1.38 -12.43
N MET A 355 -0.26 -1.98 -12.49
CA MET A 355 0.42 -2.31 -13.74
C MET A 355 -0.37 -3.36 -14.54
N ILE A 356 -0.83 -4.43 -13.88
CA ILE A 356 -1.67 -5.48 -14.48
C ILE A 356 -2.98 -4.88 -14.98
N PHE A 357 -3.59 -3.99 -14.21
CA PHE A 357 -4.81 -3.30 -14.60
C PHE A 357 -4.62 -2.49 -15.89
N MET A 358 -3.52 -1.74 -16.02
CA MET A 358 -3.21 -1.01 -17.24
C MET A 358 -3.06 -1.95 -18.45
N VAL A 359 -2.41 -3.10 -18.29
CA VAL A 359 -2.31 -4.12 -19.34
C VAL A 359 -3.71 -4.64 -19.74
N LEU A 360 -4.60 -4.89 -18.78
CA LEU A 360 -5.99 -5.28 -19.07
C LEU A 360 -6.78 -4.17 -19.75
N LYS A 361 -6.54 -2.91 -19.43
CA LYS A 361 -7.18 -1.77 -20.13
C LYS A 361 -6.69 -1.58 -21.56
N GLY A 362 -5.67 -2.33 -21.99
CA GLY A 362 -5.23 -2.39 -23.38
C GLY A 362 -3.82 -1.91 -23.64
N HIS A 363 -3.05 -1.58 -22.59
CA HIS A 363 -1.63 -1.27 -22.77
C HIS A 363 -0.88 -2.52 -23.22
N VAL A 364 -0.12 -2.37 -24.31
CA VAL A 364 0.57 -3.49 -24.97
C VAL A 364 2.04 -3.51 -24.57
N GLN A 365 2.66 -2.35 -24.44
CA GLN A 365 4.09 -2.20 -24.15
C GLN A 365 4.30 -1.94 -22.65
N VAL A 366 4.94 -2.91 -21.99
CA VAL A 366 5.27 -2.82 -20.56
C VAL A 366 6.77 -2.51 -20.45
N PRO A 367 7.16 -1.37 -19.84
CA PRO A 367 8.57 -1.07 -19.65
C PRO A 367 9.14 -2.01 -18.57
N ALA A 368 9.82 -3.06 -19.03
CA ALA A 368 10.39 -4.08 -18.16
C ALA A 368 11.60 -4.75 -18.80
N HIS A 369 12.61 -5.06 -17.99
CA HIS A 369 13.70 -5.91 -18.43
C HIS A 369 13.26 -7.38 -18.31
N PRO A 370 13.33 -8.18 -19.37
CA PRO A 370 12.74 -9.53 -19.40
C PRO A 370 13.31 -10.47 -18.33
N ASP A 371 14.59 -10.31 -17.97
CA ASP A 371 15.31 -11.19 -17.04
C ASP A 371 15.24 -10.76 -15.58
N VAL A 372 14.76 -9.55 -15.29
CA VAL A 372 14.56 -9.11 -13.89
C VAL A 372 13.58 -10.04 -13.20
N ILE A 373 13.94 -10.48 -12.00
CA ILE A 373 13.09 -11.31 -11.16
C ILE A 373 12.13 -10.39 -10.39
N LEU A 374 10.84 -10.61 -10.61
CA LEU A 374 9.78 -10.01 -9.80
C LEU A 374 9.58 -10.92 -8.58
N ASP A 375 10.17 -10.55 -7.45
CA ASP A 375 10.06 -11.37 -6.25
C ASP A 375 8.69 -11.21 -5.60
N VAL A 376 7.84 -12.20 -5.79
CA VAL A 376 6.44 -12.24 -5.33
C VAL A 376 6.28 -13.32 -4.27
N ILE A 377 5.55 -13.00 -3.21
CA ILE A 377 5.20 -13.93 -2.13
C ILE A 377 3.71 -13.81 -1.79
N PRO A 378 2.94 -14.93 -1.71
CA PRO A 378 1.55 -14.92 -1.25
C PRO A 378 1.40 -14.42 0.19
N VAL A 379 0.36 -13.62 0.45
CA VAL A 379 0.12 -13.00 1.76
C VAL A 379 -0.04 -13.99 2.90
N ASP A 380 -0.59 -15.15 2.64
CA ASP A 380 -0.74 -16.21 3.64
C ASP A 380 0.60 -16.85 4.05
N MET A 381 1.57 -16.93 3.14
CA MET A 381 2.94 -17.34 3.50
C MET A 381 3.62 -16.28 4.37
N VAL A 382 3.38 -14.99 4.10
CA VAL A 382 3.89 -13.89 4.94
C VAL A 382 3.26 -13.96 6.34
N ALA A 383 1.95 -14.15 6.42
CA ALA A 383 1.24 -14.29 7.70
C ALA A 383 1.76 -15.49 8.51
N ALA A 384 1.97 -16.63 7.85
CA ALA A 384 2.54 -17.82 8.46
C ALA A 384 3.94 -17.57 9.04
N ALA A 385 4.79 -16.86 8.28
CA ALA A 385 6.15 -16.53 8.71
C ALA A 385 6.16 -15.54 9.89
N VAL A 386 5.25 -14.56 9.93
CA VAL A 386 5.09 -13.67 11.10
C VAL A 386 4.73 -14.45 12.35
N ILE A 387 3.82 -15.45 12.25
CA ILE A 387 3.43 -16.30 13.38
C ILE A 387 4.60 -17.20 13.80
N ALA A 388 5.29 -17.84 12.86
CA ALA A 388 6.45 -18.68 13.14
C ALA A 388 7.59 -17.90 13.80
N ALA A 389 7.91 -16.70 13.29
CA ALA A 389 8.90 -15.80 13.89
C ALA A 389 8.49 -15.34 15.30
N THR A 390 7.17 -15.15 15.53
CA THR A 390 6.62 -14.81 16.85
C THR A 390 6.88 -15.96 17.84
N ALA A 391 6.59 -17.19 17.46
CA ALA A 391 6.84 -18.35 18.31
C ALA A 391 8.35 -18.54 18.59
N ALA A 392 9.20 -18.46 17.55
CA ALA A 392 10.65 -18.54 17.71
C ALA A 392 11.19 -17.43 18.61
N ARG A 393 10.68 -16.20 18.50
CA ARG A 393 11.09 -15.08 19.37
C ARG A 393 10.65 -15.29 20.82
N LEU A 394 9.50 -15.90 21.06
CA LEU A 394 9.02 -16.19 22.41
C LEU A 394 9.92 -17.19 23.13
N VAL A 395 10.45 -18.19 22.42
CA VAL A 395 11.36 -19.21 22.98
C VAL A 395 12.86 -18.88 22.81
N ASP A 396 13.20 -17.64 22.45
CA ASP A 396 14.57 -17.14 22.26
C ASP A 396 15.42 -17.91 21.22
N ARG A 397 14.75 -18.47 20.19
CA ARG A 397 15.36 -19.22 19.09
C ARG A 397 15.17 -18.50 17.74
N SER A 398 15.07 -17.19 17.75
CA SER A 398 14.82 -16.36 16.57
C SER A 398 16.08 -15.66 16.10
N GLU A 399 16.27 -15.62 14.79
CA GLU A 399 17.25 -14.74 14.15
C GLU A 399 16.78 -13.28 14.20
N MET A 400 17.71 -12.35 13.90
CA MET A 400 17.39 -10.92 13.85
C MET A 400 16.56 -10.58 12.61
N VAL A 401 16.84 -11.19 11.45
CA VAL A 401 16.17 -10.91 10.17
C VAL A 401 15.72 -12.20 9.51
N TYR A 402 14.50 -12.15 8.97
CA TYR A 402 13.93 -13.17 8.08
C TYR A 402 13.48 -12.52 6.78
N HIS A 403 14.02 -12.95 5.64
CA HIS A 403 13.51 -12.57 4.33
C HIS A 403 12.37 -13.51 3.91
N LEU A 404 11.31 -12.95 3.35
CA LEU A 404 10.17 -13.71 2.84
C LEU A 404 10.00 -13.43 1.34
N GLY A 405 10.72 -14.18 0.55
CA GLY A 405 10.73 -14.06 -0.91
C GLY A 405 10.67 -15.42 -1.60
N SER A 406 10.69 -15.39 -2.90
CA SER A 406 10.71 -16.56 -3.77
C SER A 406 11.89 -16.54 -4.75
N SER A 407 12.61 -15.42 -4.86
CA SER A 407 13.61 -15.19 -5.91
C SER A 407 14.78 -16.17 -5.88
N ASP A 408 15.16 -16.67 -4.70
CA ASP A 408 16.27 -17.60 -4.53
C ASP A 408 15.90 -19.09 -4.74
N SER A 409 14.61 -19.42 -4.75
CA SER A 409 14.13 -20.81 -4.84
C SER A 409 13.18 -21.05 -6.02
N SER A 410 12.35 -20.08 -6.37
CA SER A 410 11.39 -20.15 -7.45
C SER A 410 11.30 -18.80 -8.18
N PRO A 411 12.33 -18.41 -8.94
CA PRO A 411 12.41 -17.09 -9.56
C PRO A 411 11.31 -16.86 -10.61
N PHE A 412 10.55 -15.79 -10.43
CA PHE A 412 9.49 -15.36 -11.35
C PHE A 412 9.95 -14.15 -12.18
N ARG A 413 10.31 -14.37 -13.45
CA ARG A 413 10.86 -13.32 -14.32
C ARG A 413 9.79 -12.41 -14.89
N MET A 414 10.14 -11.15 -15.12
CA MET A 414 9.26 -10.15 -15.73
C MET A 414 8.72 -10.57 -17.08
N ALA A 415 9.52 -11.21 -17.94
CA ALA A 415 9.05 -11.78 -19.21
C ALA A 415 7.85 -12.73 -18.99
N ARG A 416 7.94 -13.60 -17.98
CA ARG A 416 6.87 -14.55 -17.66
C ARG A 416 5.64 -13.85 -17.08
N SER A 417 5.82 -12.84 -16.23
CA SER A 417 4.73 -12.04 -15.68
C SER A 417 3.93 -11.35 -16.78
N VAL A 418 4.62 -10.70 -17.74
CA VAL A 418 3.97 -10.02 -18.87
C VAL A 418 3.26 -11.01 -19.79
N GLU A 419 3.87 -12.15 -20.07
CA GLU A 419 3.27 -13.23 -20.88
C GLU A 419 1.96 -13.74 -20.24
N LEU A 420 1.99 -14.12 -18.96
CA LEU A 420 0.81 -14.64 -18.25
C LEU A 420 -0.29 -13.59 -18.15
N THR A 421 0.06 -12.34 -17.87
CA THR A 421 -0.89 -11.22 -17.87
C THR A 421 -1.53 -11.01 -19.25
N GLY A 422 -0.74 -11.07 -20.31
CA GLY A 422 -1.22 -11.00 -21.70
C GLY A 422 -2.14 -12.17 -22.06
N LEU A 423 -1.81 -13.39 -21.62
CA LEU A 423 -2.65 -14.58 -21.82
C LEU A 423 -3.99 -14.43 -21.09
N TYR A 424 -3.98 -13.97 -19.83
CA TYR A 424 -5.19 -13.70 -19.06
C TYR A 424 -6.05 -12.61 -19.74
N LYS A 425 -5.45 -11.51 -20.18
CA LYS A 425 -6.12 -10.44 -20.94
C LYS A 425 -6.88 -10.99 -22.14
N ARG A 426 -6.24 -11.83 -22.94
CA ARG A 426 -6.87 -12.45 -24.13
C ARG A 426 -8.07 -13.32 -23.74
N HIS A 427 -7.95 -14.11 -22.68
CA HIS A 427 -9.05 -14.92 -22.15
C HIS A 427 -10.19 -14.05 -21.65
N TYR A 428 -9.91 -13.03 -20.87
CA TYR A 428 -10.87 -12.06 -20.33
C TYR A 428 -11.69 -11.39 -21.45
N TYR A 429 -11.04 -10.91 -22.52
CA TYR A 429 -11.76 -10.28 -23.62
C TYR A 429 -12.51 -11.29 -24.50
N ARG A 430 -12.03 -12.52 -24.68
CA ARG A 430 -12.79 -13.57 -25.35
C ARG A 430 -14.07 -13.90 -24.61
N LYS A 431 -14.02 -14.00 -23.28
CA LYS A 431 -15.19 -14.19 -22.45
C LYS A 431 -16.18 -13.05 -22.63
N LYS A 432 -15.72 -11.80 -22.56
CA LYS A 432 -16.58 -10.62 -22.81
C LYS A 432 -17.23 -10.62 -24.20
N LEU A 433 -16.56 -11.09 -25.22
CA LEU A 433 -17.11 -11.19 -26.59
C LEU A 433 -18.28 -12.22 -26.65
N SER A 434 -18.27 -13.26 -25.82
CA SER A 434 -19.35 -14.26 -25.76
C SER A 434 -20.57 -13.80 -24.95
N GLU A 435 -20.46 -12.71 -24.17
CA GLU A 435 -21.52 -12.21 -23.27
C GLU A 435 -22.41 -11.10 -23.91
N GLY A 436 -22.54 -11.04 -25.22
CA GLY A 436 -23.48 -10.15 -25.94
C GLY A 436 -23.07 -8.66 -25.93
N PRO A 437 -23.38 -7.86 -24.89
CA PRO A 437 -23.07 -6.43 -24.87
C PRO A 437 -21.57 -6.11 -24.95
N GLY A 438 -20.71 -7.10 -24.70
CA GLY A 438 -19.25 -7.01 -24.80
C GLY A 438 -18.68 -7.16 -26.22
N ASP A 439 -19.49 -7.49 -27.23
CA ASP A 439 -19.01 -7.66 -28.62
C ASP A 439 -18.78 -6.31 -29.29
N THR A 440 -17.67 -5.68 -28.99
CA THR A 440 -17.20 -4.42 -29.59
C THR A 440 -15.95 -4.65 -30.42
N LEU A 441 -15.74 -3.83 -31.48
CA LEU A 441 -14.53 -3.87 -32.28
C LEU A 441 -13.26 -3.74 -31.40
N MET A 442 -13.30 -2.89 -30.40
CA MET A 442 -12.20 -2.69 -29.47
C MET A 442 -11.89 -3.96 -28.66
N ASN A 443 -12.90 -4.66 -28.15
CA ASN A 443 -12.71 -5.91 -27.41
C ASN A 443 -12.22 -7.04 -28.31
N ARG A 444 -12.65 -7.08 -29.58
CA ARG A 444 -12.10 -8.00 -30.59
C ARG A 444 -10.61 -7.74 -30.84
N VAL A 445 -10.18 -6.47 -30.93
CA VAL A 445 -8.77 -6.08 -31.07
C VAL A 445 -8.01 -6.49 -29.81
N ARG A 446 -8.46 -6.10 -28.62
CA ARG A 446 -7.81 -6.43 -27.33
C ARG A 446 -7.65 -7.93 -27.10
N SER A 447 -8.59 -8.75 -27.58
CA SER A 447 -8.52 -10.22 -27.46
C SER A 447 -7.43 -10.86 -28.35
N ARG A 448 -6.84 -10.12 -29.29
CA ARG A 448 -5.84 -10.62 -30.24
C ARG A 448 -4.44 -10.05 -30.02
N ILE A 449 -4.33 -8.89 -29.35
CA ILE A 449 -3.03 -8.22 -29.16
C ILE A 449 -2.34 -8.73 -27.90
N GLU A 450 -1.09 -9.17 -28.06
CA GLU A 450 -0.23 -9.57 -26.95
C GLU A 450 0.43 -8.37 -26.26
N SER A 451 0.69 -8.51 -24.97
CA SER A 451 1.52 -7.56 -24.23
C SER A 451 2.96 -8.05 -24.27
N VAL A 452 3.88 -7.10 -24.45
CA VAL A 452 5.31 -7.41 -24.60
C VAL A 452 6.16 -6.53 -23.69
N PRO A 453 7.20 -7.09 -23.06
CA PRO A 453 8.19 -6.28 -22.36
C PRO A 453 8.98 -5.46 -23.37
N VAL A 454 9.23 -4.20 -23.08
CA VAL A 454 10.00 -3.30 -23.95
C VAL A 454 11.04 -2.52 -23.15
N SER A 455 12.11 -2.09 -23.83
CA SER A 455 13.09 -1.21 -23.21
C SER A 455 12.49 0.14 -22.84
N LYS A 456 13.05 0.79 -21.81
CA LYS A 456 12.66 2.13 -21.34
C LYS A 456 12.66 3.16 -22.47
N SER A 457 13.69 3.14 -23.32
CA SER A 457 13.78 4.03 -24.49
C SER A 457 12.66 3.80 -25.51
N ARG A 458 12.33 2.53 -25.80
CA ARG A 458 11.22 2.21 -26.72
C ARG A 458 9.87 2.61 -26.15
N TYR A 459 9.66 2.38 -24.85
CA TYR A 459 8.45 2.82 -24.15
C TYR A 459 8.25 4.34 -24.24
N GLN A 460 9.30 5.11 -23.95
CA GLN A 460 9.23 6.58 -23.98
C GLN A 460 8.95 7.13 -25.39
N LYS A 461 9.48 6.47 -26.44
CA LYS A 461 9.34 6.96 -27.83
C LYS A 461 8.06 6.51 -28.52
N PHE A 462 7.51 5.35 -28.19
CA PHE A 462 6.47 4.69 -29.00
C PHE A 462 5.27 4.16 -28.19
N SER A 463 5.11 4.60 -26.94
CA SER A 463 4.04 4.11 -26.08
C SER A 463 3.17 5.25 -25.56
N LEU A 464 2.79 5.21 -24.28
CA LEU A 464 1.90 6.19 -23.66
C LEU A 464 2.36 7.66 -23.83
N PRO A 465 3.66 8.00 -23.69
CA PRO A 465 4.13 9.37 -23.88
C PRO A 465 3.83 9.92 -25.29
N LEU A 466 4.01 9.10 -26.33
CA LEU A 466 3.66 9.46 -27.71
C LEU A 466 2.15 9.64 -27.86
N LEU A 467 1.35 8.70 -27.34
CA LEU A 467 -0.11 8.75 -27.41
C LEU A 467 -0.65 10.01 -26.72
N ARG A 468 -0.11 10.33 -25.57
CA ARG A 468 -0.43 11.58 -24.84
C ARG A 468 -0.09 12.80 -25.68
N GLY A 469 1.15 12.89 -26.19
CA GLY A 469 1.58 14.05 -26.99
C GLY A 469 0.71 14.28 -28.22
N VAL A 470 0.33 13.19 -28.92
CA VAL A 470 -0.58 13.25 -30.07
C VAL A 470 -1.98 13.69 -29.64
N ALA A 471 -2.52 13.14 -28.54
CA ALA A 471 -3.85 13.49 -28.04
C ALA A 471 -3.91 14.95 -27.57
N GLU A 472 -2.92 15.44 -26.84
CA GLU A 472 -2.82 16.82 -26.39
C GLU A 472 -2.63 17.81 -27.57
N GLY A 473 -1.84 17.44 -28.56
CA GLY A 473 -1.65 18.22 -29.78
C GLY A 473 -2.94 18.34 -30.60
N ALA A 474 -3.63 17.20 -30.79
CA ALA A 474 -4.90 17.18 -31.52
C ALA A 474 -6.02 17.92 -30.76
N SER A 475 -6.07 17.79 -29.43
CA SER A 475 -7.03 18.52 -28.58
C SER A 475 -6.85 20.03 -28.68
N ARG A 476 -5.60 20.51 -28.63
CA ARG A 476 -5.27 21.94 -28.81
C ARG A 476 -5.67 22.43 -30.20
N PHE A 477 -5.30 21.68 -31.25
CA PHE A 477 -5.66 22.05 -32.63
C PHE A 477 -7.17 22.14 -32.84
N ILE A 478 -7.95 21.21 -32.26
CA ILE A 478 -9.42 21.28 -32.30
C ILE A 478 -9.91 22.49 -31.53
N GLY A 479 -9.35 22.80 -30.35
CA GLY A 479 -9.71 23.98 -29.55
C GLY A 479 -9.54 25.27 -30.34
N ASP A 480 -8.35 25.47 -30.91
CA ASP A 480 -8.02 26.65 -31.74
C ASP A 480 -8.91 26.74 -32.98
N SER A 481 -9.28 25.62 -33.59
CA SER A 481 -10.17 25.57 -34.75
C SER A 481 -11.63 25.83 -34.38
N LEU A 482 -12.08 25.46 -33.19
CA LEU A 482 -13.44 25.74 -32.71
C LEU A 482 -13.67 27.21 -32.45
N GLU A 483 -12.64 27.96 -32.02
CA GLU A 483 -12.72 29.42 -31.88
C GLU A 483 -13.00 30.12 -33.22
N GLN A 484 -12.56 29.52 -34.34
CA GLN A 484 -12.81 30.04 -35.70
C GLN A 484 -14.18 29.63 -36.26
N LEU A 485 -14.84 28.62 -35.68
CA LEU A 485 -16.12 28.07 -36.17
C LEU A 485 -17.33 28.56 -35.36
N TRP A 486 -17.21 29.70 -34.67
CA TRP A 486 -18.30 30.31 -33.93
C TRP A 486 -19.45 30.67 -34.89
N GLY A 487 -20.55 29.91 -34.83
CA GLY A 487 -21.75 30.15 -35.63
C GLY A 487 -22.43 28.88 -36.17
N VAL A 488 -21.84 27.69 -36.05
CA VAL A 488 -22.44 26.42 -36.51
C VAL A 488 -22.60 25.45 -35.33
N PRO A 489 -23.73 25.45 -34.58
CA PRO A 489 -23.90 24.73 -33.30
C PRO A 489 -23.67 23.21 -33.37
N ARG A 490 -23.93 22.57 -34.53
CA ARG A 490 -23.70 21.14 -34.71
C ARG A 490 -22.22 20.76 -34.85
N LEU A 491 -21.42 21.63 -35.49
CA LEU A 491 -19.98 21.40 -35.69
C LEU A 491 -19.19 21.70 -34.41
N THR A 492 -19.57 22.75 -33.68
CA THR A 492 -19.03 23.03 -32.34
C THR A 492 -19.29 21.90 -31.37
N ALA A 493 -20.51 21.37 -31.27
CA ALA A 493 -20.84 20.25 -30.40
C ALA A 493 -20.08 18.95 -30.77
N LEU A 494 -19.82 18.69 -32.06
CA LEU A 494 -19.02 17.56 -32.51
C LEU A 494 -17.55 17.75 -32.17
N GLY A 495 -17.02 18.96 -32.36
CA GLY A 495 -15.65 19.34 -32.04
C GLY A 495 -15.37 19.26 -30.52
N GLU A 496 -16.28 19.75 -29.68
CA GLU A 496 -16.18 19.66 -28.23
C GLU A 496 -16.17 18.22 -27.75
N ARG A 497 -17.02 17.34 -28.32
CA ARG A 497 -17.02 15.90 -28.02
C ARG A 497 -15.72 15.22 -28.45
N ALA A 498 -15.16 15.62 -29.58
CA ALA A 498 -13.88 15.08 -30.06
C ALA A 498 -12.74 15.54 -29.16
N ARG A 499 -12.70 16.82 -28.79
CA ARG A 499 -11.74 17.38 -27.85
C ARG A 499 -11.80 16.68 -26.49
N GLN A 500 -13.00 16.54 -25.94
CA GLN A 500 -13.18 15.86 -24.67
C GLN A 500 -12.68 14.41 -24.67
N LYS A 501 -12.89 13.66 -25.77
CA LYS A 501 -12.35 12.32 -25.92
C LYS A 501 -10.81 12.31 -25.99
N LEU A 502 -10.20 13.28 -26.62
CA LEU A 502 -8.75 13.41 -26.70
C LEU A 502 -8.15 13.78 -25.34
N ASP A 503 -8.80 14.67 -24.60
CA ASP A 503 -8.41 15.03 -23.23
C ASP A 503 -8.52 13.81 -22.28
N ASP A 504 -9.60 13.01 -22.41
CA ASP A 504 -9.75 11.74 -21.67
C ASP A 504 -8.61 10.76 -21.99
N VAL A 505 -8.19 10.65 -23.27
CA VAL A 505 -7.06 9.80 -23.69
C VAL A 505 -5.75 10.34 -23.14
N ALA A 506 -5.52 11.65 -23.19
CA ALA A 506 -4.31 12.27 -22.67
C ALA A 506 -4.21 12.07 -21.15
N GLN A 507 -5.30 12.22 -20.42
CA GLN A 507 -5.36 12.02 -18.99
C GLN A 507 -5.08 10.54 -18.61
N LEU A 508 -5.73 9.59 -19.27
CA LEU A 508 -5.50 8.16 -19.04
C LEU A 508 -4.05 7.78 -19.35
N SER A 509 -3.47 8.37 -20.39
CA SER A 509 -2.06 8.13 -20.74
C SER A 509 -1.13 8.68 -19.67
N ARG A 510 -1.37 9.89 -19.13
CA ARG A 510 -0.58 10.45 -18.01
C ARG A 510 -0.65 9.57 -16.75
N GLN A 511 -1.85 9.11 -16.40
CA GLN A 511 -2.03 8.21 -15.26
C GLN A 511 -1.26 6.90 -15.45
N GLY A 512 -1.32 6.32 -16.66
CA GLY A 512 -0.57 5.12 -17.02
C GLY A 512 0.94 5.32 -16.97
N GLU A 513 1.46 6.45 -17.48
CA GLU A 513 2.87 6.81 -17.37
C GLU A 513 3.30 6.84 -15.90
N GLY A 514 2.54 7.54 -15.04
CA GLY A 514 2.83 7.63 -13.61
C GLY A 514 2.86 6.26 -12.92
N VAL A 515 1.95 5.35 -13.30
CA VAL A 515 1.96 3.97 -12.78
C VAL A 515 3.25 3.25 -13.20
N PHE A 516 3.59 3.26 -14.49
CA PHE A 516 4.78 2.54 -14.96
C PHE A 516 6.08 3.13 -14.41
N ASP A 517 6.20 4.46 -14.32
CA ASP A 517 7.38 5.12 -13.76
C ASP A 517 7.60 4.73 -12.29
N LEU A 518 6.52 4.57 -11.53
CA LEU A 518 6.58 4.13 -10.14
C LEU A 518 7.12 2.71 -9.98
N PHE A 519 6.87 1.84 -10.97
CA PHE A 519 7.30 0.44 -10.95
C PHE A 519 8.63 0.17 -11.65
N LEU A 520 9.15 1.09 -12.46
CA LEU A 520 10.43 0.93 -13.17
C LEU A 520 11.59 0.44 -12.28
N PRO A 521 11.77 0.94 -11.04
CA PRO A 521 12.82 0.46 -10.17
C PRO A 521 12.73 -1.04 -9.85
N PHE A 522 11.54 -1.62 -9.90
CA PHE A 522 11.29 -3.03 -9.58
C PHE A 522 11.21 -3.92 -10.82
N THR A 523 10.92 -3.34 -11.98
CA THR A 523 10.71 -4.08 -13.23
C THR A 523 11.88 -3.98 -14.21
N TYR A 524 12.76 -2.98 -14.01
CA TYR A 524 13.82 -2.68 -14.98
C TYR A 524 15.19 -2.38 -14.34
N ASP A 525 15.23 -1.54 -13.29
CA ASP A 525 16.48 -0.92 -12.85
C ASP A 525 17.25 -1.77 -11.81
N ASN A 526 16.61 -2.67 -11.07
CA ASN A 526 17.24 -3.46 -10.01
C ASN A 526 16.91 -4.93 -10.15
N ALA A 527 17.85 -5.79 -9.76
CA ALA A 527 17.73 -7.24 -9.83
C ALA A 527 18.25 -7.92 -8.55
N PRO A 528 17.69 -7.60 -7.36
CA PRO A 528 18.06 -8.27 -6.12
C PRO A 528 17.52 -9.71 -6.11
N ILE A 529 18.29 -10.62 -5.51
CA ILE A 529 17.88 -11.99 -5.18
C ILE A 529 17.90 -12.10 -3.66
N PHE A 530 16.74 -12.15 -3.05
CA PHE A 530 16.64 -12.22 -1.59
C PHE A 530 16.83 -13.64 -1.09
N ARG A 531 17.91 -13.87 -0.33
CA ARG A 531 18.18 -15.16 0.30
C ARG A 531 17.25 -15.34 1.50
N CYS A 532 16.61 -16.51 1.59
CA CYS A 532 15.64 -16.86 2.63
C CYS A 532 16.12 -18.03 3.49
N ASP A 533 17.43 -18.13 3.74
CA ASP A 533 18.04 -19.26 4.45
C ASP A 533 17.64 -19.30 5.92
N HIS A 534 17.56 -18.14 6.61
CA HIS A 534 17.04 -18.05 7.97
C HIS A 534 15.59 -18.50 8.05
N THR A 535 14.77 -18.05 7.11
CA THR A 535 13.36 -18.44 7.06
C THR A 535 13.17 -19.92 6.81
N ARG A 536 13.97 -20.54 5.93
CA ARG A 536 13.95 -22.00 5.74
C ARG A 536 14.32 -22.75 7.03
N ARG A 537 15.37 -22.29 7.74
CA ARG A 537 15.75 -22.87 9.04
C ARG A 537 14.66 -22.70 10.08
N LEU A 538 14.01 -21.54 10.13
CA LEU A 538 12.88 -21.28 11.01
C LEU A 538 11.77 -22.34 10.80
N PHE A 539 11.31 -22.50 9.56
CA PHE A 539 10.25 -23.48 9.27
C PHE A 539 10.69 -24.94 9.48
N ALA A 540 11.97 -25.27 9.22
CA ALA A 540 12.52 -26.58 9.52
C ALA A 540 12.55 -26.87 11.04
N SER A 541 12.67 -25.85 11.89
CA SER A 541 12.67 -26.00 13.36
C SER A 541 11.27 -26.14 13.98
N LEU A 542 10.19 -25.90 13.22
CA LEU A 542 8.82 -26.07 13.71
C LEU A 542 8.42 -27.54 13.81
N SER A 543 7.43 -27.82 14.65
CA SER A 543 6.82 -29.15 14.71
C SER A 543 6.24 -29.58 13.35
N PRO A 544 6.16 -30.89 13.03
CA PRO A 544 5.54 -31.35 11.78
C PRO A 544 4.09 -30.86 11.61
N HIS A 545 3.36 -30.77 12.71
CA HIS A 545 2.00 -30.26 12.74
C HIS A 545 1.96 -28.79 12.33
N ASP A 546 2.80 -27.93 12.93
CA ASP A 546 2.84 -26.50 12.64
C ASP A 546 3.33 -26.21 11.22
N ARG A 547 4.29 -26.98 10.71
CA ARG A 547 4.70 -26.88 9.28
C ARG A 547 3.55 -27.15 8.32
N THR A 548 2.61 -27.99 8.69
CA THR A 548 1.41 -28.25 7.89
C THR A 548 0.40 -27.11 8.02
N LEU A 549 0.25 -26.55 9.21
CA LEU A 549 -0.63 -25.41 9.45
C LEU A 549 -0.06 -24.10 8.85
N LEU A 550 1.20 -23.83 9.11
CA LEU A 550 1.90 -22.61 8.66
C LEU A 550 2.69 -22.90 7.37
N ARG A 551 1.97 -23.16 6.28
CA ARG A 551 2.61 -23.47 4.99
C ARG A 551 3.46 -22.31 4.49
N TRP A 552 4.76 -22.56 4.34
CA TRP A 552 5.70 -21.65 3.69
C TRP A 552 6.57 -22.46 2.72
N THR A 553 6.14 -22.53 1.47
CA THR A 553 6.72 -23.38 0.43
C THR A 553 6.86 -22.60 -0.89
N PRO A 554 7.63 -21.49 -0.92
CA PRO A 554 7.76 -20.66 -2.12
C PRO A 554 8.36 -21.44 -3.30
N GLU A 555 9.19 -22.44 -3.05
CA GLU A 555 9.77 -23.35 -4.05
C GLU A 555 8.75 -24.22 -4.79
N GLN A 556 7.55 -24.39 -4.22
CA GLN A 556 6.47 -25.19 -4.81
C GLN A 556 5.45 -24.37 -5.58
N ILE A 557 5.63 -23.04 -5.67
CA ILE A 557 4.70 -22.19 -6.39
C ILE A 557 4.77 -22.47 -7.88
N ASN A 558 3.69 -22.99 -8.45
CA ASN A 558 3.49 -23.03 -9.89
C ASN A 558 3.00 -21.66 -10.35
N TRP A 559 3.88 -20.83 -10.87
CA TRP A 559 3.57 -19.45 -11.26
C TRP A 559 2.45 -19.34 -12.29
N ARG A 560 2.32 -20.31 -13.22
CA ARG A 560 1.23 -20.32 -14.19
C ARG A 560 -0.12 -20.52 -13.51
N GLU A 561 -0.22 -21.51 -12.65
CA GLU A 561 -1.47 -21.81 -11.91
C GLU A 561 -1.81 -20.68 -10.94
N TYR A 562 -0.80 -20.19 -10.21
CA TYR A 562 -0.99 -19.09 -9.29
C TYR A 562 -1.47 -17.82 -9.99
N PHE A 563 -0.81 -17.40 -11.09
CA PHE A 563 -1.19 -16.18 -11.80
C PHE A 563 -2.56 -16.31 -12.47
N LEU A 564 -2.76 -17.36 -13.30
CA LEU A 564 -3.98 -17.48 -14.10
C LEU A 564 -5.20 -17.98 -13.32
N GLY A 565 -4.97 -18.82 -12.29
CA GLY A 565 -6.07 -19.46 -11.54
C GLY A 565 -6.40 -18.78 -10.21
N VAL A 566 -5.46 -18.03 -9.63
CA VAL A 566 -5.59 -17.47 -8.27
C VAL A 566 -5.44 -15.95 -8.28
N HIS A 567 -4.28 -15.43 -8.66
CA HIS A 567 -3.93 -14.03 -8.50
C HIS A 567 -4.73 -13.10 -9.40
N LEU A 568 -4.71 -13.30 -10.73
CA LEU A 568 -5.41 -12.44 -11.67
C LEU A 568 -6.93 -12.46 -11.51
N PRO A 569 -7.58 -13.64 -11.31
CA PRO A 569 -9.00 -13.67 -10.91
C PRO A 569 -9.29 -12.99 -9.59
N GLY A 570 -8.38 -13.08 -8.63
CA GLY A 570 -8.46 -12.37 -7.35
C GLY A 570 -8.44 -10.86 -7.51
N LEU A 571 -7.50 -10.33 -8.31
CA LEU A 571 -7.43 -8.90 -8.63
C LEU A 571 -8.70 -8.42 -9.37
N GLU A 572 -9.19 -9.20 -10.33
CA GLU A 572 -10.44 -8.89 -11.05
C GLU A 572 -11.63 -8.75 -10.09
N LYS A 573 -11.71 -9.63 -9.10
CA LYS A 573 -12.81 -9.66 -8.14
C LYS A 573 -12.71 -8.57 -7.07
N TRP A 574 -11.51 -8.35 -6.51
CA TRP A 574 -11.35 -7.57 -5.27
C TRP A 574 -10.77 -6.18 -5.48
N ILE A 575 -9.94 -5.98 -6.52
CA ILE A 575 -9.14 -4.76 -6.69
C ILE A 575 -9.61 -3.93 -7.89
N PHE A 576 -9.81 -4.54 -9.06
CA PHE A 576 -10.11 -3.81 -10.28
C PHE A 576 -11.41 -2.99 -10.25
N PRO A 577 -12.50 -3.37 -9.55
CA PRO A 577 -13.67 -2.50 -9.46
C PRO A 577 -13.34 -1.11 -8.89
N SER A 578 -12.51 -1.05 -7.84
CA SER A 578 -12.10 0.23 -7.24
C SER A 578 -11.08 0.99 -8.12
N LEU A 579 -10.20 0.27 -8.82
CA LEU A 579 -9.31 0.90 -9.82
C LEU A 579 -10.10 1.48 -10.99
N ASP A 580 -11.15 0.78 -11.45
CA ASP A 580 -12.05 1.30 -12.49
C ASP A 580 -12.71 2.61 -12.05
N GLU A 581 -13.16 2.70 -10.80
CA GLU A 581 -13.70 3.94 -10.24
C GLU A 581 -12.65 5.05 -10.21
N GLU A 582 -11.43 4.76 -9.74
CA GLU A 582 -10.34 5.74 -9.64
C GLU A 582 -9.90 6.28 -11.00
N PHE A 583 -9.68 5.38 -11.99
CA PHE A 583 -9.20 5.77 -13.31
C PHE A 583 -10.30 6.32 -14.23
N THR A 584 -11.57 6.08 -13.95
CA THR A 584 -12.70 6.60 -14.73
C THR A 584 -13.42 7.76 -14.04
N ALA A 585 -13.13 8.02 -12.77
CA ALA A 585 -13.71 9.13 -12.03
C ALA A 585 -13.31 10.44 -12.72
N ARG A 586 -14.23 10.98 -13.51
CA ARG A 586 -14.15 12.39 -13.94
C ARG A 586 -14.16 13.24 -12.67
N PRO A 587 -13.40 14.35 -12.61
CA PRO A 587 -13.61 15.32 -11.57
C PRO A 587 -15.12 15.60 -11.53
N LYS A 588 -15.75 15.35 -10.38
CA LYS A 588 -17.20 15.61 -10.24
C LYS A 588 -17.40 17.06 -10.61
N PRO A 589 -18.26 17.35 -11.59
CA PRO A 589 -18.53 18.74 -11.95
C PRO A 589 -19.00 19.44 -10.68
N VAL A 590 -18.30 20.49 -10.29
CA VAL A 590 -18.69 21.35 -9.18
C VAL A 590 -19.83 22.20 -9.74
N TYR A 591 -21.06 21.76 -9.54
CA TYR A 591 -22.23 22.54 -9.91
C TYR A 591 -22.28 23.76 -9.01
N THR A 592 -22.27 24.94 -9.62
CA THR A 592 -22.55 26.18 -8.88
C THR A 592 -24.04 26.21 -8.53
N TYR A 593 -24.41 27.04 -7.56
CA TYR A 593 -25.83 27.27 -7.24
C TYR A 593 -26.59 27.75 -8.49
N LYS A 594 -25.94 28.51 -9.37
CA LYS A 594 -26.49 28.94 -10.65
C LYS A 594 -26.75 27.78 -11.60
N ASP A 595 -25.80 26.83 -11.73
CA ASP A 595 -25.97 25.63 -12.57
C ASP A 595 -27.13 24.76 -12.06
N LEU A 596 -27.30 24.63 -10.76
CA LEU A 596 -28.42 23.89 -10.15
C LEU A 596 -29.76 24.62 -10.43
N LEU A 597 -29.81 25.93 -10.39
CA LEU A 597 -31.00 26.72 -10.76
C LEU A 597 -31.32 26.57 -12.24
N GLU A 598 -30.35 26.70 -13.13
CA GLU A 598 -30.53 26.53 -14.58
C GLU A 598 -30.99 25.09 -14.93
N MET A 599 -30.45 24.07 -14.24
CA MET A 599 -30.89 22.67 -14.36
C MET A 599 -32.32 22.47 -13.86
N LEU A 600 -32.70 23.11 -12.76
CA LEU A 600 -34.05 23.10 -12.21
C LEU A 600 -35.05 23.83 -13.16
N GLU A 601 -34.66 24.97 -13.70
CA GLU A 601 -35.48 25.70 -14.70
C GLU A 601 -35.63 24.90 -15.98
N ALA A 602 -34.55 24.31 -16.51
CA ALA A 602 -34.60 23.44 -17.68
C ALA A 602 -35.45 22.19 -17.45
N ALA A 603 -35.34 21.54 -16.29
CA ALA A 603 -36.17 20.44 -15.89
C ALA A 603 -37.65 20.84 -15.76
N THR A 604 -37.93 21.97 -15.12
CA THR A 604 -39.30 22.52 -14.98
C THR A 604 -39.89 22.86 -16.34
N LYS A 605 -39.10 23.39 -17.28
CA LYS A 605 -39.53 23.67 -18.65
C LYS A 605 -39.80 22.40 -19.48
N ALA A 606 -38.97 21.37 -19.31
CA ALA A 606 -39.10 20.10 -20.00
C ALA A 606 -40.29 19.26 -19.48
N TYR A 607 -40.68 19.46 -18.24
CA TYR A 607 -41.75 18.74 -17.57
C TYR A 607 -43.04 19.57 -17.39
N ARG A 608 -43.16 20.75 -18.00
CA ARG A 608 -44.40 21.54 -18.03
C ARG A 608 -45.48 20.69 -18.70
N GLY A 609 -46.39 20.15 -17.90
CA GLY A 609 -47.52 19.32 -18.36
C GLY A 609 -47.52 17.87 -17.87
N ARG A 610 -46.54 17.44 -17.15
CA ARG A 610 -46.55 16.10 -16.48
C ARG A 610 -46.62 16.26 -14.97
N THR A 611 -47.74 15.84 -14.37
CA THR A 611 -48.00 15.86 -12.92
C THR A 611 -47.16 14.79 -12.21
N ALA A 612 -45.87 14.97 -12.12
CA ALA A 612 -45.01 14.03 -11.40
C ALA A 612 -43.67 14.67 -10.91
N MET A 613 -43.75 15.85 -10.31
CA MET A 613 -42.76 16.28 -9.35
C MET A 613 -43.44 16.41 -8.00
N ARG A 614 -43.61 15.30 -7.28
CA ARG A 614 -43.73 15.38 -5.84
C ARG A 614 -42.33 15.62 -5.31
N LEU A 615 -42.08 16.87 -4.94
CA LEU A 615 -40.98 17.21 -4.08
C LEU A 615 -41.00 16.27 -2.87
N LEU A 616 -39.82 15.85 -2.41
CA LEU A 616 -39.67 15.10 -1.18
C LEU A 616 -40.49 15.80 -0.07
N PRO A 617 -41.15 15.02 0.80
CA PRO A 617 -41.91 15.61 1.91
C PRO A 617 -40.98 16.49 2.74
N PRO A 618 -41.47 17.58 3.32
CA PRO A 618 -40.69 18.40 4.20
C PRO A 618 -40.14 17.53 5.34
N LEU A 619 -38.90 17.76 5.71
CA LEU A 619 -38.26 17.12 6.85
C LEU A 619 -38.74 17.81 8.14
N ASP A 620 -38.92 17.05 9.21
CA ASP A 620 -39.17 17.58 10.54
C ASP A 620 -37.91 18.21 11.15
N ALA A 621 -38.02 18.69 12.38
CA ALA A 621 -36.89 19.32 13.09
C ALA A 621 -35.70 18.39 13.34
N ASP A 622 -35.90 17.07 13.24
CA ASP A 622 -34.91 16.02 13.44
C ASP A 622 -34.35 15.49 12.10
N GLY A 623 -34.82 16.03 10.95
CA GLY A 623 -34.35 15.67 9.62
C GLY A 623 -35.02 14.43 9.01
N GLU A 624 -36.14 13.95 9.58
CA GLU A 624 -36.92 12.82 9.07
C GLU A 624 -38.09 13.27 8.17
N PRO A 625 -38.44 12.49 7.13
CA PRO A 625 -39.53 12.85 6.23
C PRO A 625 -40.89 12.83 6.91
N VAL A 626 -41.60 13.94 6.89
CA VAL A 626 -42.97 14.05 7.44
C VAL A 626 -43.95 13.45 6.45
N GLY A 627 -44.48 12.26 6.74
CA GLY A 627 -45.63 11.66 6.04
C GLY A 627 -45.38 10.26 5.45
N HIS A 628 -46.22 9.35 5.79
CA HIS A 628 -46.23 7.98 5.27
C HIS A 628 -46.53 7.94 3.77
N GLY A 629 -45.62 7.31 3.02
CA GLY A 629 -45.77 7.08 1.60
C GLY A 629 -46.97 6.19 1.25
N GLN A 630 -47.82 6.67 0.38
CA GLN A 630 -48.61 5.77 -0.45
C GLN A 630 -47.88 5.59 -1.77
N ARG A 631 -47.70 4.32 -2.12
CA ARG A 631 -47.13 3.83 -3.38
C ARG A 631 -47.97 4.33 -4.58
N TYR A 632 -47.28 4.80 -5.58
CA TYR A 632 -47.66 4.55 -6.98
C TYR A 632 -46.42 4.30 -7.81
#